data_8cb087f2bd9074d13e8d6351ea04cdd3
#
_entry.id   8cb087f2bd9074d13e8d6351ea04cdd3
#
_cell.length_a   1.000
_cell.length_b   1.000
_cell.length_c   1.000
_cell.angle_alpha   90.00
_cell.angle_beta   90.00
_cell.angle_gamma   90.00
#
_symmetry.space_group_name_H-M   'P 1'
#
loop_
_entity.id
_entity.type
_entity.pdbx_description
1 polymer ?
#
loop_
_entity_poly.entity_id
_entity_poly.type
_entity_poly.pdbx_seq_one_letter_code
_entity_poly.pdbx_strand_id
1 'polypeptide(L)'
;DRTSLVKQAHKNFVKLLPNDTTCVLNEGGDRDLNARITFSTYQTMINFIDTDDKPFSVGRFDLIIIDEAHRSIFGKYGAIFNYFDSMLIGLTATPRDEVDKSTYDIFEMEQGSPNYAYELEDAVSDNYLVNYVGYKRGTAILKDGIKYSTLSAEEKKQMESIWEYEKARKALEGDDYHRDIAGNEIFTYIHNIDTIDKVLQDLMQNGLKVQGGERIGKTIIFAYRHAHAEQIVERFNVLYPEYGPSFCALIDNRVTYAQDLIDKFEKRDADPQIAVSVDMLDTGID
;
A
#
# COMPACT_ATOMS: atom_id res chain seq x y z
N ASP A 1 -10.39 -4.92 -1.11
CA ASP A 1 -9.24 -5.64 -1.68
C ASP A 1 -8.43 -6.40 -0.61
N ARG A 2 -8.36 -5.94 0.63
CA ARG A 2 -7.62 -6.58 1.74
C ARG A 2 -8.55 -7.13 2.80
N THR A 3 -8.21 -8.29 3.36
CA THR A 3 -8.99 -8.93 4.45
C THR A 3 -9.01 -8.09 5.73
N SER A 4 -7.97 -7.28 5.99
CA SER A 4 -7.92 -6.33 7.11
C SER A 4 -9.01 -5.26 6.99
N LEU A 5 -9.18 -4.65 5.82
CA LEU A 5 -10.23 -3.65 5.55
C LEU A 5 -11.64 -4.26 5.70
N VAL A 6 -11.83 -5.49 5.24
CA VAL A 6 -13.11 -6.22 5.42
C VAL A 6 -13.42 -6.40 6.91
N LYS A 7 -12.45 -6.79 7.72
CA LYS A 7 -12.61 -6.94 9.17
C LYS A 7 -12.87 -5.61 9.87
N GLN A 8 -12.17 -4.55 9.50
CA GLN A 8 -12.35 -3.21 10.03
C GLN A 8 -13.75 -2.67 9.71
N ALA A 9 -14.17 -2.75 8.45
CA ALA A 9 -15.51 -2.37 8.03
C ALA A 9 -16.58 -3.16 8.80
N HIS A 10 -16.46 -4.49 8.87
CA HIS A 10 -17.39 -5.34 9.63
C HIS A 10 -17.49 -4.90 11.09
N LYS A 11 -16.36 -4.70 11.78
CA LYS A 11 -16.32 -4.25 13.18
C LYS A 11 -17.03 -2.92 13.39
N ASN A 12 -16.83 -1.97 12.47
CA ASN A 12 -17.47 -0.65 12.54
C ASN A 12 -18.97 -0.73 12.31
N PHE A 13 -19.42 -1.52 11.33
CA PHE A 13 -20.85 -1.70 11.05
C PHE A 13 -21.56 -2.42 12.19
N VAL A 14 -20.98 -3.47 12.77
CA VAL A 14 -21.55 -4.14 13.96
C VAL A 14 -21.71 -3.17 15.13
N LYS A 15 -20.75 -2.25 15.31
CA LYS A 15 -20.84 -1.22 16.37
C LYS A 15 -21.93 -0.19 16.10
N LEU A 16 -22.10 0.24 14.85
CA LEU A 16 -23.03 1.30 14.47
C LEU A 16 -24.44 0.78 14.18
N LEU A 17 -24.58 -0.46 13.73
CA LEU A 17 -25.82 -1.13 13.37
C LEU A 17 -25.96 -2.48 14.11
N PRO A 18 -26.06 -2.47 15.45
CA PRO A 18 -25.99 -3.69 16.27
C PRO A 18 -27.19 -4.62 16.10
N ASN A 19 -28.27 -4.15 15.49
CA ASN A 19 -29.50 -4.94 15.28
C ASN A 19 -29.55 -5.59 13.89
N ASP A 20 -28.61 -5.29 13.00
CA ASP A 20 -28.57 -5.87 11.67
C ASP A 20 -27.70 -7.13 11.63
N THR A 21 -28.17 -8.14 10.92
CA THR A 21 -27.39 -9.37 10.71
C THR A 21 -26.23 -9.11 9.73
N THR A 22 -25.07 -9.56 10.09
CA THR A 22 -23.83 -9.34 9.31
C THR A 22 -23.14 -10.66 9.00
N CYS A 23 -22.52 -10.75 7.83
CA CYS A 23 -21.71 -11.89 7.41
C CYS A 23 -20.39 -11.41 6.78
N VAL A 24 -19.29 -12.04 7.15
CA VAL A 24 -18.00 -11.89 6.45
C VAL A 24 -17.77 -13.13 5.62
N LEU A 25 -17.76 -12.95 4.29
CA LEU A 25 -17.43 -14.04 3.38
C LEU A 25 -15.93 -14.32 3.41
N ASN A 26 -15.57 -15.54 3.75
CA ASN A 26 -14.20 -16.05 3.69
C ASN A 26 -14.22 -17.53 3.29
N GLU A 27 -13.12 -18.06 2.81
CA GLU A 27 -13.00 -19.48 2.44
C GLU A 27 -12.99 -20.34 3.70
N GLY A 28 -14.05 -21.12 3.95
CA GLY A 28 -14.10 -22.15 4.99
C GLY A 28 -14.81 -21.79 6.30
N GLY A 29 -15.42 -20.63 6.45
CA GLY A 29 -16.17 -20.25 7.64
C GLY A 29 -17.67 -20.60 7.61
N ASP A 30 -18.30 -20.64 8.79
CA ASP A 30 -19.77 -20.70 8.92
C ASP A 30 -20.35 -19.39 8.37
N ARG A 31 -21.31 -19.48 7.43
CA ARG A 31 -21.73 -18.35 6.61
C ARG A 31 -23.24 -18.19 6.65
N ASP A 32 -23.69 -17.10 7.22
CA ASP A 32 -25.08 -16.68 7.04
C ASP A 32 -25.24 -15.93 5.71
N LEU A 33 -25.47 -16.67 4.64
CA LEU A 33 -25.70 -16.10 3.29
C LEU A 33 -26.99 -15.26 3.22
N ASN A 34 -27.86 -15.32 4.23
CA ASN A 34 -29.08 -14.53 4.34
C ASN A 34 -28.87 -13.23 5.14
N ALA A 35 -27.68 -13.03 5.70
CA ALA A 35 -27.37 -11.81 6.45
C ALA A 35 -27.70 -10.55 5.64
N ARG A 36 -28.24 -9.54 6.31
CA ARG A 36 -28.64 -8.29 5.66
C ARG A 36 -27.43 -7.52 5.10
N ILE A 37 -26.28 -7.58 5.80
CA ILE A 37 -25.05 -6.91 5.41
C ILE A 37 -23.97 -7.96 5.20
N THR A 38 -23.38 -7.97 4.02
CA THR A 38 -22.34 -8.94 3.63
C THR A 38 -21.05 -8.20 3.33
N PHE A 39 -19.97 -8.61 3.97
CA PHE A 39 -18.61 -8.08 3.75
C PHE A 39 -17.76 -9.08 3.01
N SER A 40 -17.06 -8.64 1.98
CA SER A 40 -16.23 -9.51 1.14
C SER A 40 -15.06 -8.78 0.51
N THR A 41 -13.99 -9.50 0.20
CA THR A 41 -13.02 -9.02 -0.78
C THR A 41 -13.55 -9.29 -2.20
N TYR A 42 -13.03 -8.57 -3.19
CA TYR A 42 -13.38 -8.83 -4.61
C TYR A 42 -13.09 -10.27 -5.01
N GLN A 43 -11.92 -10.79 -4.63
CA GLN A 43 -11.53 -12.16 -4.96
C GLN A 43 -12.49 -13.19 -4.38
N THR A 44 -12.92 -13.03 -3.14
CA THR A 44 -13.87 -13.92 -2.51
C THR A 44 -15.24 -13.83 -3.23
N MET A 45 -15.72 -12.62 -3.50
CA MET A 45 -17.04 -12.44 -4.16
C MET A 45 -17.05 -13.05 -5.57
N ILE A 46 -15.99 -12.89 -6.36
CA ILE A 46 -15.87 -13.54 -7.68
C ILE A 46 -16.01 -15.05 -7.55
N ASN A 47 -15.35 -15.66 -6.59
CA ASN A 47 -15.46 -17.11 -6.38
C ASN A 47 -16.90 -17.56 -6.06
N PHE A 48 -17.72 -16.67 -5.45
CA PHE A 48 -19.12 -16.95 -5.15
C PHE A 48 -20.06 -16.80 -6.37
N ILE A 49 -19.77 -15.90 -7.29
CA ILE A 49 -20.62 -15.67 -8.47
C ILE A 49 -20.19 -16.51 -9.68
N ASP A 50 -18.95 -17.02 -9.69
CA ASP A 50 -18.36 -17.82 -10.78
C ASP A 50 -18.48 -19.34 -10.53
N THR A 51 -19.40 -19.75 -9.65
CA THR A 51 -19.70 -21.15 -9.35
C THR A 51 -21.02 -21.57 -10.02
N ASP A 52 -21.16 -22.86 -10.35
CA ASP A 52 -22.40 -23.40 -10.93
C ASP A 52 -23.60 -23.21 -9.99
N ASP A 53 -23.39 -23.34 -8.70
CA ASP A 53 -24.44 -23.23 -7.67
C ASP A 53 -24.93 -21.79 -7.43
N LYS A 54 -24.16 -20.77 -7.84
CA LYS A 54 -24.47 -19.33 -7.71
C LYS A 54 -25.27 -19.01 -6.44
N PRO A 55 -24.65 -19.08 -5.25
CA PRO A 55 -25.37 -18.96 -3.99
C PRO A 55 -26.05 -17.59 -3.78
N PHE A 56 -25.67 -16.59 -4.56
CA PHE A 56 -26.33 -15.30 -4.63
C PHE A 56 -27.04 -15.11 -5.96
N SER A 57 -28.33 -14.77 -5.92
CA SER A 57 -29.08 -14.34 -7.11
C SER A 57 -28.64 -12.93 -7.54
N VAL A 58 -28.94 -12.55 -8.77
CA VAL A 58 -28.65 -11.22 -9.34
C VAL A 58 -29.28 -10.07 -8.51
N GLY A 59 -30.45 -10.29 -7.94
CA GLY A 59 -31.14 -9.31 -7.08
C GLY A 59 -30.89 -9.53 -5.58
N ARG A 60 -29.79 -10.15 -5.18
CA ARG A 60 -29.49 -10.41 -3.76
C ARG A 60 -29.22 -9.15 -2.96
N PHE A 61 -28.58 -8.17 -3.56
CA PHE A 61 -28.16 -6.94 -2.91
C PHE A 61 -28.87 -5.73 -3.55
N ASP A 62 -29.48 -4.87 -2.72
CA ASP A 62 -30.06 -3.60 -3.16
C ASP A 62 -28.98 -2.53 -3.37
N LEU A 63 -27.88 -2.65 -2.63
CA LEU A 63 -26.78 -1.69 -2.60
C LEU A 63 -25.44 -2.41 -2.45
N ILE A 64 -24.48 -2.02 -3.25
CA ILE A 64 -23.07 -2.42 -3.15
C ILE A 64 -22.24 -1.17 -2.87
N ILE A 65 -21.49 -1.19 -1.75
CA ILE A 65 -20.54 -0.14 -1.37
C ILE A 65 -19.14 -0.65 -1.65
N ILE A 66 -18.40 0.09 -2.43
CA ILE A 66 -17.05 -0.25 -2.91
C ILE A 66 -16.06 0.70 -2.26
N ASP A 67 -15.27 0.16 -1.33
CA ASP A 67 -14.17 0.92 -0.72
C ASP A 67 -12.91 0.82 -1.58
N GLU A 68 -12.10 1.88 -1.62
CA GLU A 68 -10.94 2.02 -2.49
C GLU A 68 -11.25 1.76 -3.97
N ALA A 69 -12.32 2.39 -4.46
CA ALA A 69 -12.88 2.15 -5.79
C ALA A 69 -11.88 2.38 -6.95
N HIS A 70 -10.77 3.11 -6.72
CA HIS A 70 -9.71 3.34 -7.71
C HIS A 70 -8.82 2.12 -7.98
N ARG A 71 -8.81 1.10 -7.11
CA ARG A 71 -7.79 0.03 -7.16
C ARG A 71 -8.19 -1.18 -7.97
N SER A 72 -9.35 -1.74 -7.74
CA SER A 72 -9.61 -3.14 -8.13
C SER A 72 -10.88 -3.36 -8.94
N ILE A 73 -11.60 -2.30 -9.31
CA ILE A 73 -12.89 -2.40 -10.00
C ILE A 73 -12.77 -2.73 -11.50
N PHE A 74 -11.54 -2.77 -12.03
CA PHE A 74 -11.26 -3.00 -13.44
C PHE A 74 -10.99 -4.49 -13.74
N GLY A 75 -11.14 -4.87 -15.01
CA GLY A 75 -10.86 -6.23 -15.49
C GLY A 75 -11.82 -7.26 -14.92
N LYS A 76 -11.29 -8.36 -14.40
CA LYS A 76 -12.13 -9.49 -13.94
C LYS A 76 -13.10 -9.14 -12.81
N TYR A 77 -12.79 -8.15 -11.97
CA TYR A 77 -13.66 -7.75 -10.87
C TYR A 77 -14.87 -6.92 -11.32
N GLY A 78 -14.81 -6.31 -12.49
CA GLY A 78 -15.98 -5.68 -13.13
C GLY A 78 -17.15 -6.63 -13.29
N ALA A 79 -16.90 -7.94 -13.39
CA ALA A 79 -17.94 -8.96 -13.48
C ALA A 79 -18.89 -8.96 -12.25
N ILE A 80 -18.43 -8.54 -11.06
CA ILE A 80 -19.28 -8.43 -9.87
C ILE A 80 -20.37 -7.39 -10.09
N PHE A 81 -20.02 -6.24 -10.64
CA PHE A 81 -20.93 -5.11 -10.83
C PHE A 81 -21.88 -5.35 -12.00
N ASN A 82 -21.47 -6.15 -12.98
CA ASN A 82 -22.34 -6.61 -14.07
C ASN A 82 -23.27 -7.76 -13.66
N TYR A 83 -22.91 -8.49 -12.60
CA TYR A 83 -23.70 -9.64 -12.14
C TYR A 83 -24.89 -9.21 -11.28
N PHE A 84 -24.70 -8.29 -10.34
CA PHE A 84 -25.75 -7.85 -9.42
C PHE A 84 -26.54 -6.68 -10.00
N ASP A 85 -27.86 -6.77 -9.93
CA ASP A 85 -28.78 -5.66 -10.21
C ASP A 85 -28.96 -4.82 -8.94
N SER A 86 -28.03 -3.90 -8.70
CA SER A 86 -27.92 -3.14 -7.47
C SER A 86 -27.42 -1.71 -7.69
N MET A 87 -27.77 -0.80 -6.80
CA MET A 87 -27.13 0.52 -6.76
C MET A 87 -25.68 0.38 -6.34
N LEU A 88 -24.80 1.22 -6.93
CA LEU A 88 -23.37 1.23 -6.65
C LEU A 88 -22.97 2.55 -5.98
N ILE A 89 -22.19 2.46 -4.89
CA ILE A 89 -21.51 3.59 -4.26
C ILE A 89 -20.01 3.28 -4.23
N GLY A 90 -19.20 4.15 -4.83
CA GLY A 90 -17.74 4.09 -4.77
C GLY A 90 -17.17 5.11 -3.78
N LEU A 91 -16.29 4.67 -2.90
CA LEU A 91 -15.51 5.51 -2.00
C LEU A 91 -14.06 5.48 -2.44
N THR A 92 -13.45 6.63 -2.61
CA THR A 92 -12.03 6.74 -2.97
C THR A 92 -11.48 8.12 -2.63
N ALA A 93 -10.25 8.17 -2.15
CA ALA A 93 -9.51 9.42 -1.98
C ALA A 93 -8.85 9.90 -3.29
N THR A 94 -8.62 8.97 -4.25
CA THR A 94 -7.88 9.22 -5.48
C THR A 94 -8.58 8.57 -6.67
N PRO A 95 -9.68 9.15 -7.19
CA PRO A 95 -10.33 8.60 -8.38
C PRO A 95 -9.36 8.60 -9.57
N ARG A 96 -9.42 7.54 -10.39
CA ARG A 96 -8.63 7.43 -11.62
C ARG A 96 -9.41 8.01 -12.79
N ASP A 97 -8.73 8.74 -13.65
CA ASP A 97 -9.23 9.33 -14.88
C ASP A 97 -8.47 8.87 -16.14
N GLU A 98 -7.69 7.78 -16.02
CA GLU A 98 -6.98 7.18 -17.17
C GLU A 98 -7.98 6.70 -18.23
N VAL A 99 -7.65 6.90 -19.51
CA VAL A 99 -8.53 6.60 -20.66
C VAL A 99 -9.08 5.17 -20.64
N ASP A 100 -8.25 4.19 -20.22
CA ASP A 100 -8.65 2.77 -20.19
C ASP A 100 -9.13 2.28 -18.81
N LYS A 101 -9.11 3.13 -17.80
CA LYS A 101 -9.37 2.74 -16.39
C LYS A 101 -9.96 3.91 -15.60
N SER A 102 -11.03 4.49 -16.11
CA SER A 102 -11.71 5.56 -15.40
C SER A 102 -12.63 5.02 -14.32
N THR A 103 -12.43 5.49 -13.09
CA THR A 103 -13.35 5.21 -11.98
C THR A 103 -14.74 5.75 -12.27
N TYR A 104 -14.83 6.91 -12.91
CA TYR A 104 -16.08 7.58 -13.25
C TYR A 104 -16.94 6.78 -14.23
N ASP A 105 -16.32 6.10 -15.21
CA ASP A 105 -17.04 5.32 -16.23
C ASP A 105 -17.82 4.14 -15.61
N ILE A 106 -17.27 3.51 -14.56
CA ILE A 106 -17.94 2.38 -13.88
C ILE A 106 -19.20 2.83 -13.14
N PHE A 107 -19.19 4.07 -12.64
CA PHE A 107 -20.34 4.67 -11.96
C PHE A 107 -21.22 5.51 -12.89
N GLU A 108 -20.99 5.45 -14.22
CA GLU A 108 -21.74 6.21 -15.24
C GLU A 108 -21.75 7.71 -14.95
N MET A 109 -20.60 8.26 -14.53
CA MET A 109 -20.44 9.65 -14.10
C MET A 109 -19.54 10.43 -15.06
N GLU A 110 -19.73 11.74 -15.12
CA GLU A 110 -18.83 12.63 -15.84
C GLU A 110 -17.45 12.68 -15.16
N GLN A 111 -16.40 12.61 -15.97
CA GLN A 111 -15.02 12.64 -15.46
C GLN A 111 -14.75 13.92 -14.65
N GLY A 112 -14.13 13.76 -13.49
CA GLY A 112 -13.81 14.84 -12.59
C GLY A 112 -14.99 15.40 -11.79
N SER A 113 -16.19 14.82 -11.93
CA SER A 113 -17.42 15.28 -11.26
C SER A 113 -17.97 14.22 -10.31
N PRO A 114 -17.38 14.05 -9.11
CA PRO A 114 -17.92 13.13 -8.11
C PRO A 114 -19.28 13.63 -7.59
N ASN A 115 -20.16 12.72 -7.18
CA ASN A 115 -21.45 13.11 -6.57
C ASN A 115 -21.25 13.89 -5.24
N TYR A 116 -20.19 13.59 -4.52
CA TYR A 116 -19.79 14.26 -3.28
C TYR A 116 -18.27 14.25 -3.16
N ALA A 117 -17.70 15.37 -2.74
CA ALA A 117 -16.29 15.50 -2.39
C ALA A 117 -16.17 16.11 -0.99
N TYR A 118 -15.26 15.58 -0.18
CA TYR A 118 -14.85 16.12 1.10
C TYR A 118 -13.33 16.25 1.07
N GLU A 119 -12.88 17.43 0.74
CA GLU A 119 -11.48 17.69 0.45
C GLU A 119 -10.64 17.72 1.73
N LEU A 120 -9.31 17.53 1.58
CA LEU A 120 -8.37 17.53 2.70
C LEU A 120 -8.45 18.83 3.51
N GLU A 121 -8.57 19.96 2.84
CA GLU A 121 -8.66 21.29 3.45
C GLU A 121 -9.90 21.41 4.34
N ASP A 122 -11.02 20.88 3.91
CA ASP A 122 -12.27 20.85 4.68
C ASP A 122 -12.10 19.96 5.91
N ALA A 123 -11.54 18.75 5.73
CA ALA A 123 -11.31 17.81 6.80
C ALA A 123 -10.32 18.33 7.87
N VAL A 124 -9.31 19.09 7.45
CA VAL A 124 -8.38 19.79 8.36
C VAL A 124 -9.08 20.92 9.10
N SER A 125 -9.90 21.71 8.39
CA SER A 125 -10.69 22.81 8.98
C SER A 125 -11.67 22.31 10.03
N ASP A 126 -12.29 21.15 9.77
CA ASP A 126 -13.24 20.49 10.67
C ASP A 126 -12.54 19.69 11.81
N ASN A 127 -11.21 19.67 11.85
CA ASN A 127 -10.38 18.95 12.82
C ASN A 127 -10.50 17.41 12.76
N TYR A 128 -10.91 16.85 11.65
CA TYR A 128 -10.87 15.39 11.42
C TYR A 128 -9.51 14.92 10.95
N LEU A 129 -8.77 15.74 10.21
CA LEU A 129 -7.42 15.46 9.76
C LEU A 129 -6.45 16.56 10.22
N VAL A 130 -5.16 16.23 10.22
CA VAL A 130 -4.09 17.19 10.49
C VAL A 130 -3.44 17.62 9.17
N ASN A 131 -2.98 18.86 9.13
CA ASN A 131 -2.25 19.35 7.96
C ASN A 131 -0.90 18.62 7.84
N TYR A 132 -0.39 18.53 6.62
CA TYR A 132 0.91 17.93 6.34
C TYR A 132 1.92 18.96 5.84
N VAL A 133 3.19 18.66 6.01
CA VAL A 133 4.30 19.46 5.47
C VAL A 133 5.16 18.55 4.60
N GLY A 134 5.25 18.87 3.31
CA GLY A 134 6.06 18.13 2.36
C GLY A 134 7.51 18.64 2.30
N TYR A 135 8.48 17.76 2.52
CA TYR A 135 9.90 18.04 2.32
C TYR A 135 10.44 17.20 1.15
N LYS A 136 10.91 17.88 0.11
CA LYS A 136 11.59 17.18 -1.00
C LYS A 136 13.09 17.19 -0.75
N ARG A 137 13.66 16.03 -0.51
CA ARG A 137 15.11 15.82 -0.39
C ARG A 137 15.59 14.93 -1.50
N GLY A 138 16.78 15.18 -2.02
CA GLY A 138 17.36 14.41 -3.11
C GLY A 138 18.86 14.29 -2.94
N THR A 139 19.42 13.16 -3.34
CA THR A 139 20.86 13.00 -3.51
C THR A 139 21.26 13.44 -4.92
N ALA A 140 22.53 13.79 -5.13
CA ALA A 140 23.04 14.09 -6.47
C ALA A 140 22.81 12.92 -7.44
N ILE A 141 22.94 11.70 -6.95
CA ILE A 141 22.68 10.47 -7.72
C ILE A 141 21.23 10.41 -8.22
N LEU A 142 20.26 10.72 -7.37
CA LEU A 142 18.84 10.74 -7.77
C LEU A 142 18.51 11.86 -8.76
N LYS A 143 19.27 12.96 -8.73
CA LYS A 143 19.07 14.10 -9.61
C LYS A 143 19.77 13.91 -10.96
N ASP A 144 21.02 13.49 -10.94
CA ASP A 144 21.92 13.52 -12.09
C ASP A 144 22.12 12.14 -12.73
N GLY A 145 21.60 11.07 -12.09
CA GLY A 145 21.84 9.70 -12.53
C GLY A 145 23.22 9.17 -12.14
N ILE A 146 23.58 8.01 -12.66
CA ILE A 146 24.90 7.39 -12.48
C ILE A 146 25.53 7.23 -13.85
N LYS A 147 26.72 7.80 -14.00
CA LYS A 147 27.56 7.59 -15.17
C LYS A 147 28.50 6.43 -14.88
N TYR A 148 28.34 5.31 -15.58
CA TYR A 148 29.16 4.12 -15.39
C TYR A 148 30.68 4.42 -15.49
N SER A 149 31.06 5.33 -16.39
CA SER A 149 32.46 5.75 -16.57
C SER A 149 33.09 6.41 -15.34
N THR A 150 32.27 7.01 -14.44
CA THR A 150 32.76 7.73 -13.24
C THR A 150 32.81 6.87 -11.98
N LEU A 151 32.31 5.63 -12.04
CA LEU A 151 32.27 4.72 -10.91
C LEU A 151 33.68 4.15 -10.61
N SER A 152 33.94 3.93 -9.31
CA SER A 152 35.10 3.17 -8.84
C SER A 152 35.06 1.70 -9.30
N ALA A 153 36.15 0.98 -9.15
CA ALA A 153 36.23 -0.44 -9.52
C ALA A 153 35.28 -1.32 -8.67
N GLU A 154 35.13 -1.01 -7.37
CA GLU A 154 34.19 -1.66 -6.46
C GLU A 154 32.73 -1.42 -6.83
N GLU A 155 32.36 -0.16 -7.09
CA GLU A 155 31.01 0.22 -7.49
C GLU A 155 30.63 -0.39 -8.83
N LYS A 156 31.55 -0.45 -9.80
CA LYS A 156 31.33 -1.14 -11.08
C LYS A 156 31.02 -2.62 -10.86
N LYS A 157 31.81 -3.30 -10.03
CA LYS A 157 31.62 -4.71 -9.73
C LYS A 157 30.27 -4.99 -9.04
N GLN A 158 29.87 -4.13 -8.11
CA GLN A 158 28.55 -4.23 -7.48
C GLN A 158 27.43 -4.03 -8.51
N MET A 159 27.54 -3.04 -9.37
CA MET A 159 26.58 -2.73 -10.41
C MET A 159 26.47 -3.87 -11.43
N GLU A 160 27.61 -4.45 -11.85
CA GLU A 160 27.66 -5.60 -12.75
C GLU A 160 26.98 -6.84 -12.12
N SER A 161 27.18 -7.10 -10.83
CA SER A 161 26.52 -8.22 -10.16
C SER A 161 24.98 -8.06 -10.09
N ILE A 162 24.48 -6.85 -9.98
CA ILE A 162 23.06 -6.54 -10.03
C ILE A 162 22.53 -6.74 -11.45
N TRP A 163 23.25 -6.30 -12.45
CA TRP A 163 22.89 -6.50 -13.85
C TRP A 163 22.88 -7.99 -14.26
N GLU A 164 23.85 -8.78 -13.80
CA GLU A 164 23.85 -10.22 -14.02
C GLU A 164 22.63 -10.90 -13.40
N TYR A 165 22.24 -10.51 -12.19
CA TYR A 165 21.04 -11.00 -11.54
C TYR A 165 19.76 -10.62 -12.31
N GLU A 166 19.62 -9.35 -12.72
CA GLU A 166 18.48 -8.89 -13.53
C GLU A 166 18.47 -9.51 -14.92
N LYS A 167 19.63 -9.75 -15.53
CA LYS A 167 19.78 -10.46 -16.81
C LYS A 167 19.31 -11.91 -16.70
N ALA A 168 19.71 -12.61 -15.66
CA ALA A 168 19.24 -13.98 -15.40
C ALA A 168 17.71 -14.02 -15.21
N ARG A 169 17.12 -12.97 -14.64
CA ARG A 169 15.68 -12.83 -14.46
C ARG A 169 14.94 -12.46 -15.75
N LYS A 170 15.55 -11.63 -16.61
CA LYS A 170 14.94 -11.14 -17.87
C LYS A 170 15.48 -11.86 -19.12
N ALA A 171 15.93 -13.06 -19.05
CA ALA A 171 16.64 -13.87 -20.05
C ALA A 171 16.23 -13.76 -21.54
N LEU A 172 15.64 -12.65 -22.00
CA LEU A 172 15.06 -12.48 -23.34
C LEU A 172 15.39 -11.19 -24.09
N GLU A 173 16.13 -10.22 -23.53
CA GLU A 173 16.41 -8.97 -24.25
C GLU A 173 17.91 -8.64 -24.25
N GLY A 174 18.51 -8.69 -25.44
CA GLY A 174 19.93 -8.41 -25.67
C GLY A 174 20.24 -6.91 -25.63
N ASP A 175 20.33 -6.31 -24.46
CA ASP A 175 20.71 -4.92 -24.27
C ASP A 175 22.18 -4.80 -23.79
N ASP A 176 22.85 -3.72 -24.20
CA ASP A 176 24.20 -3.41 -23.77
C ASP A 176 24.22 -2.97 -22.32
N TYR A 177 24.82 -3.79 -21.44
CA TYR A 177 24.72 -3.67 -19.99
C TYR A 177 25.63 -2.60 -19.36
N HIS A 178 26.48 -1.96 -20.15
CA HIS A 178 27.41 -0.93 -19.69
C HIS A 178 26.93 0.47 -20.01
N ARG A 179 25.68 0.80 -19.60
CA ARG A 179 25.09 2.11 -19.84
C ARG A 179 25.04 3.00 -18.61
N ASP A 180 24.97 4.29 -18.85
CA ASP A 180 24.61 5.26 -17.83
C ASP A 180 23.15 5.03 -17.38
N ILE A 181 22.88 5.22 -16.08
CA ILE A 181 21.56 5.05 -15.50
C ILE A 181 20.98 6.42 -15.21
N ALA A 182 19.82 6.72 -15.77
CA ALA A 182 19.09 7.95 -15.49
C ALA A 182 18.55 7.96 -14.05
N GLY A 183 18.37 9.15 -13.47
CA GLY A 183 17.91 9.30 -12.08
C GLY A 183 16.60 8.56 -11.77
N ASN A 184 15.69 8.46 -12.74
CA ASN A 184 14.42 7.74 -12.60
C ASN A 184 14.56 6.21 -12.68
N GLU A 185 15.65 5.69 -13.22
CA GLU A 185 15.94 4.25 -13.33
C GLU A 185 16.72 3.70 -12.13
N ILE A 186 17.30 4.56 -11.29
CA ILE A 186 18.17 4.18 -10.17
C ILE A 186 17.52 3.16 -9.25
N PHE A 187 16.26 3.36 -8.91
CA PHE A 187 15.51 2.45 -8.03
C PHE A 187 15.31 1.05 -8.62
N THR A 188 15.37 0.91 -9.94
CA THR A 188 15.25 -0.38 -10.62
C THR A 188 16.57 -1.16 -10.59
N TYR A 189 17.72 -0.48 -10.62
CA TYR A 189 19.01 -1.09 -10.83
C TYR A 189 19.96 -1.05 -9.62
N ILE A 190 19.80 -0.08 -8.69
CA ILE A 190 20.79 0.14 -7.63
C ILE A 190 20.13 0.26 -6.25
N HIS A 191 20.33 -0.75 -5.43
CA HIS A 191 20.15 -0.67 -3.98
C HIS A 191 21.46 -0.16 -3.36
N ASN A 192 21.68 1.16 -3.41
CA ASN A 192 22.90 1.74 -2.87
C ASN A 192 22.78 1.89 -1.35
N ILE A 193 23.58 1.10 -0.62
CA ILE A 193 23.67 1.12 0.85
C ILE A 193 23.96 2.53 1.37
N ASP A 194 24.86 3.27 0.72
CA ASP A 194 25.20 4.65 1.13
C ASP A 194 23.98 5.60 1.03
N THR A 195 23.14 5.42 0.02
CA THR A 195 21.90 6.20 -0.11
C THR A 195 20.91 5.84 1.00
N ILE A 196 20.73 4.55 1.29
CA ILE A 196 19.87 4.10 2.39
C ILE A 196 20.37 4.67 3.71
N ASP A 197 21.65 4.58 3.98
CA ASP A 197 22.27 5.09 5.21
C ASP A 197 22.04 6.59 5.36
N LYS A 198 22.24 7.38 4.30
CA LYS A 198 22.00 8.83 4.32
C LYS A 198 20.54 9.19 4.54
N VAL A 199 19.61 8.44 3.94
CA VAL A 199 18.16 8.65 4.16
C VAL A 199 17.79 8.33 5.60
N LEU A 200 18.30 7.23 6.16
CA LEU A 200 18.04 6.86 7.55
C LEU A 200 18.66 7.87 8.54
N GLN A 201 19.88 8.35 8.27
CA GLN A 201 20.52 9.39 9.07
C GLN A 201 19.74 10.72 9.03
N ASP A 202 19.30 11.14 7.84
CA ASP A 202 18.48 12.35 7.69
C ASP A 202 17.13 12.20 8.41
N LEU A 203 16.48 11.03 8.30
CA LEU A 203 15.24 10.73 9.02
C LEU A 203 15.46 10.81 10.54
N MET A 204 16.48 10.16 11.07
CA MET A 204 16.74 10.12 12.51
C MET A 204 17.19 11.49 13.05
N GLN A 205 17.84 12.31 12.24
CA GLN A 205 18.28 13.65 12.63
C GLN A 205 17.14 14.68 12.52
N ASN A 206 16.40 14.69 11.41
CA ASN A 206 15.48 15.77 11.02
C ASN A 206 14.01 15.36 11.03
N GLY A 207 13.67 14.08 11.25
CA GLY A 207 12.30 13.61 11.38
C GLY A 207 11.59 14.20 12.59
N LEU A 208 10.27 14.26 12.56
CA LEU A 208 9.46 14.75 13.66
C LEU A 208 9.75 13.98 14.94
N LYS A 209 10.00 14.70 16.03
CA LYS A 209 10.28 14.13 17.34
C LYS A 209 9.05 14.19 18.24
N VAL A 210 8.91 13.18 19.06
CA VAL A 210 7.89 13.05 20.12
C VAL A 210 8.56 12.89 21.47
N GLN A 211 7.80 12.85 22.56
CA GLN A 211 8.31 12.66 23.91
C GLN A 211 9.40 13.66 24.28
N GLY A 212 9.14 14.96 24.05
CA GLY A 212 10.10 16.02 24.38
C GLY A 212 11.33 16.10 23.46
N GLY A 213 11.34 15.41 22.33
CA GLY A 213 12.46 15.40 21.38
C GLY A 213 13.34 14.15 21.45
N GLU A 214 13.06 13.24 22.39
CA GLU A 214 13.89 12.06 22.64
C GLU A 214 13.67 10.93 21.63
N ARG A 215 12.45 10.83 21.07
CA ARG A 215 12.08 9.71 20.17
C ARG A 215 11.54 10.25 18.85
N ILE A 216 11.89 9.59 17.74
CA ILE A 216 11.25 9.88 16.45
C ILE A 216 9.76 9.52 16.52
N GLY A 217 8.89 10.26 15.85
CA GLY A 217 7.49 9.95 15.71
C GLY A 217 7.25 8.65 14.92
N LYS A 218 6.03 8.10 15.00
CA LYS A 218 5.65 6.97 14.14
C LYS A 218 5.95 7.31 12.69
N THR A 219 6.68 6.44 12.02
CA THR A 219 7.23 6.69 10.69
C THR A 219 6.95 5.51 9.78
N ILE A 220 6.46 5.78 8.57
CA ILE A 220 6.34 4.77 7.51
C ILE A 220 7.40 5.07 6.45
N ILE A 221 8.17 4.06 6.06
CA ILE A 221 9.09 4.11 4.93
C ILE A 221 8.51 3.21 3.84
N PHE A 222 8.14 3.79 2.70
CA PHE A 222 7.70 3.03 1.55
C PHE A 222 8.89 2.54 0.74
N ALA A 223 9.05 1.23 0.68
CA ALA A 223 10.11 0.58 -0.08
C ALA A 223 9.61 0.10 -1.44
N TYR A 224 10.48 0.10 -2.42
CA TYR A 224 10.14 -0.29 -3.78
C TYR A 224 9.77 -1.78 -3.93
N ARG A 225 10.42 -2.67 -3.14
CA ARG A 225 10.20 -4.13 -3.15
C ARG A 225 10.65 -4.75 -1.83
N HIS A 226 10.23 -5.99 -1.59
CA HIS A 226 10.56 -6.74 -0.36
C HIS A 226 12.06 -6.72 -0.02
N ALA A 227 12.93 -7.12 -0.94
CA ALA A 227 14.38 -7.11 -0.71
C ALA A 227 14.95 -5.72 -0.38
N HIS A 228 14.35 -4.63 -0.91
CA HIS A 228 14.72 -3.27 -0.54
C HIS A 228 14.27 -2.95 0.89
N ALA A 229 13.08 -3.40 1.27
CA ALA A 229 12.57 -3.23 2.62
C ALA A 229 13.41 -3.99 3.65
N GLU A 230 13.81 -5.24 3.37
CA GLU A 230 14.74 -6.00 4.20
C GLU A 230 16.07 -5.26 4.38
N GLN A 231 16.64 -4.74 3.29
CA GLN A 231 17.89 -3.99 3.32
C GLN A 231 17.79 -2.72 4.18
N ILE A 232 16.68 -1.98 4.09
CA ILE A 232 16.44 -0.79 4.92
C ILE A 232 16.42 -1.17 6.41
N VAL A 233 15.71 -2.23 6.79
CA VAL A 233 15.63 -2.71 8.18
C VAL A 233 17.01 -3.17 8.67
N GLU A 234 17.74 -3.94 7.86
CA GLU A 234 19.11 -4.37 8.18
C GLU A 234 20.03 -3.17 8.40
N ARG A 235 20.03 -2.20 7.49
CA ARG A 235 20.85 -0.99 7.61
C ARG A 235 20.48 -0.17 8.85
N PHE A 236 19.20 -0.04 9.16
CA PHE A 236 18.76 0.62 10.38
C PHE A 236 19.35 -0.03 11.63
N ASN A 237 19.26 -1.36 11.74
CA ASN A 237 19.80 -2.10 12.89
C ASN A 237 21.33 -2.01 13.00
N VAL A 238 22.04 -1.86 11.88
CA VAL A 238 23.49 -1.65 11.86
C VAL A 238 23.86 -0.23 12.32
N LEU A 239 23.11 0.78 11.84
CA LEU A 239 23.38 2.19 12.14
C LEU A 239 22.95 2.60 13.57
N TYR A 240 21.89 1.97 14.08
CA TYR A 240 21.20 2.34 15.32
C TYR A 240 20.91 1.13 16.22
N PRO A 241 21.93 0.32 16.59
CA PRO A 241 21.74 -0.89 17.37
C PRO A 241 21.15 -0.65 18.77
N GLU A 242 21.28 0.57 19.29
CA GLU A 242 20.78 0.99 20.61
C GLU A 242 19.25 0.96 20.72
N TYR A 243 18.52 1.04 19.58
CA TYR A 243 17.05 0.98 19.60
C TYR A 243 16.50 -0.45 19.64
N GLY A 244 17.34 -1.45 19.32
CA GLY A 244 16.94 -2.85 19.27
C GLY A 244 16.14 -3.23 18.00
N PRO A 245 16.00 -4.54 17.73
CA PRO A 245 15.51 -5.04 16.47
C PRO A 245 13.99 -4.85 16.24
N SER A 246 13.23 -4.52 17.27
CA SER A 246 11.79 -4.29 17.16
C SER A 246 11.43 -2.86 16.75
N PHE A 247 12.38 -1.92 16.85
CA PHE A 247 12.12 -0.50 16.60
C PHE A 247 11.82 -0.18 15.14
N CYS A 248 12.55 -0.83 14.22
CA CYS A 248 12.34 -0.73 12.78
C CYS A 248 11.95 -2.12 12.24
N ALA A 249 10.74 -2.26 11.72
CA ALA A 249 10.22 -3.56 11.28
C ALA A 249 9.70 -3.52 9.85
N LEU A 250 9.91 -4.64 9.14
CA LEU A 250 9.33 -4.88 7.83
C LEU A 250 7.87 -5.30 7.97
N ILE A 251 6.98 -4.61 7.27
CA ILE A 251 5.55 -4.91 7.21
C ILE A 251 5.12 -5.02 5.75
N ASP A 252 5.03 -6.23 5.25
CA ASP A 252 4.49 -6.53 3.93
C ASP A 252 3.74 -7.87 3.90
N ASN A 253 3.22 -8.25 2.74
CA ASN A 253 2.40 -9.44 2.54
C ASN A 253 3.16 -10.77 2.68
N ARG A 254 4.49 -10.77 2.79
CA ARG A 254 5.34 -11.96 2.97
C ARG A 254 5.66 -12.23 4.43
N VAL A 255 5.42 -11.25 5.30
CA VAL A 255 5.64 -11.39 6.76
C VAL A 255 4.45 -12.09 7.39
N THR A 256 4.67 -13.27 7.96
CA THR A 256 3.60 -14.12 8.50
C THR A 256 2.78 -13.45 9.61
N TYR A 257 3.38 -12.55 10.38
CA TYR A 257 2.76 -11.82 11.50
C TYR A 257 2.56 -10.33 11.19
N ALA A 258 2.42 -9.95 9.91
CA ALA A 258 2.27 -8.56 9.49
C ALA A 258 1.10 -7.86 10.21
N GLN A 259 -0.03 -8.54 10.42
CA GLN A 259 -1.18 -7.94 11.11
C GLN A 259 -0.87 -7.59 12.58
N ASP A 260 -0.16 -8.45 13.31
CA ASP A 260 0.26 -8.16 14.69
C ASP A 260 1.22 -6.95 14.75
N LEU A 261 2.09 -6.81 13.75
CA LEU A 261 2.96 -5.64 13.63
C LEU A 261 2.18 -4.36 13.31
N ILE A 262 1.14 -4.44 12.47
CA ILE A 262 0.24 -3.30 12.19
C ILE A 262 -0.49 -2.90 13.46
N ASP A 263 -1.13 -3.86 14.15
CA ASP A 263 -1.87 -3.61 15.40
C ASP A 263 -0.98 -3.00 16.51
N LYS A 264 0.33 -3.31 16.50
CA LYS A 264 1.32 -2.69 17.39
C LYS A 264 1.75 -1.32 16.89
N PHE A 265 1.92 -1.16 15.57
CA PHE A 265 2.32 0.12 14.98
C PHE A 265 1.27 1.21 15.19
N GLU A 266 -0.02 0.89 15.17
CA GLU A 266 -1.11 1.82 15.49
C GLU A 266 -1.07 2.33 16.95
N LYS A 267 -0.45 1.58 17.85
CA LYS A 267 -0.32 1.99 19.26
C LYS A 267 0.82 3.00 19.42
N ARG A 268 0.49 4.17 19.95
CA ARG A 268 1.41 5.29 20.10
C ARG A 268 2.74 4.95 20.78
N ASP A 269 2.70 4.12 21.83
CA ASP A 269 3.83 3.83 22.70
C ASP A 269 4.43 2.42 22.50
N ALA A 270 4.02 1.69 21.47
CA ALA A 270 4.53 0.35 21.16
C ALA A 270 5.47 0.36 19.95
N ASP A 271 6.41 -0.58 19.89
CA ASP A 271 7.20 -0.85 18.69
C ASP A 271 6.40 -1.73 17.71
N PRO A 272 6.64 -1.59 16.40
CA PRO A 272 7.69 -0.79 15.78
C PRO A 272 7.40 0.71 15.81
N GLN A 273 8.46 1.51 15.88
CA GLN A 273 8.39 2.96 15.71
C GLN A 273 8.52 3.35 14.25
N ILE A 274 9.31 2.58 13.49
CA ILE A 274 9.48 2.72 12.07
C ILE A 274 8.94 1.46 11.39
N ALA A 275 7.96 1.62 10.51
CA ALA A 275 7.44 0.57 9.67
C ALA A 275 7.99 0.72 8.25
N VAL A 276 8.69 -0.30 7.75
CA VAL A 276 9.15 -0.34 6.34
C VAL A 276 8.18 -1.21 5.57
N SER A 277 7.49 -0.64 4.60
CA SER A 277 6.39 -1.32 3.92
C SER A 277 6.52 -1.33 2.41
N VAL A 278 5.95 -2.37 1.80
CA VAL A 278 5.74 -2.49 0.35
C VAL A 278 4.25 -2.68 0.13
N ASP A 279 3.58 -1.69 -0.44
CA ASP A 279 2.16 -1.69 -0.83
C ASP A 279 1.14 -2.11 0.26
N MET A 280 1.54 -2.15 1.54
CA MET A 280 0.63 -2.58 2.62
C MET A 280 0.09 -1.45 3.51
N LEU A 281 0.87 -0.40 3.70
CA LEU A 281 0.55 0.71 4.61
C LEU A 281 0.19 2.00 3.87
N ASP A 282 -0.17 1.93 2.60
CA ASP A 282 -0.53 3.08 1.77
C ASP A 282 -1.95 3.57 2.08
N THR A 283 -2.82 2.70 2.59
CA THR A 283 -4.19 3.01 2.98
C THR A 283 -4.64 2.11 4.13
N GLY A 284 -5.66 2.54 4.89
CA GLY A 284 -6.29 1.73 5.92
C GLY A 284 -5.49 1.58 7.20
N ILE A 285 -4.70 2.61 7.57
CA ILE A 285 -4.02 2.72 8.86
C ILE A 285 -4.46 4.03 9.52
N ASP A 286 -4.94 3.93 10.73
CA ASP A 286 -5.42 5.04 11.56
C ASP A 286 -4.34 5.52 12.56
#